data_28b332d01d86a76d37155de314acc2a7
#
_entry.id   28b332d01d86a76d37155de314acc2a7
#
_cell.length_a   1.000
_cell.length_b   1.000
_cell.length_c   1.000
_cell.angle_alpha   90.00
_cell.angle_beta   90.00
_cell.angle_gamma   90.00
#
_symmetry.space_group_name_H-M   'P 1'
#
loop_
_entity.id
_entity.type
_entity.pdbx_description
1 polymer ?
#
loop_
_entity_poly.entity_id
_entity_poly.type
_entity_poly.pdbx_seq_one_letter_code
_entity_poly.pdbx_strand_id
1 'polypeptide(L)'
;ECGDWHDRIGPEKRRAGPCRSGCVGGGVDGIPDDVLCGRVTVVDGRGRAELGADLFQNIKTPRVLIRTDAWLDNTQFPMTFPLLTLDAAHLLTRLGIVLLGVDVPSVDSVDSKDLPRHHILMNAGITLCEGLDFSTSNMGACVADLMIVPFAIKGADAAPVRAWLEDIS
;
A
#
# COMPACT_ATOMS: atom_id res chain seq x y z
N GLU A 1 13.11 8.67 10.28
CA GLU A 1 13.30 10.12 10.16
C GLU A 1 13.21 10.50 8.67
N CYS A 2 12.19 11.29 8.26
CA CYS A 2 11.98 11.73 6.88
C CYS A 2 13.02 12.77 6.39
N GLY A 3 13.88 13.27 7.25
CA GLY A 3 14.75 14.42 6.99
C GLY A 3 15.80 14.28 5.90
N ASP A 4 16.19 13.05 5.52
CA ASP A 4 17.32 12.80 4.60
C ASP A 4 16.89 12.51 3.14
N TRP A 5 15.60 12.58 2.83
CA TRP A 5 15.10 12.22 1.51
C TRP A 5 15.47 13.20 0.41
N HIS A 6 15.57 14.50 0.73
CA HIS A 6 15.92 15.55 -0.24
C HIS A 6 17.29 15.35 -0.87
N ASP A 7 18.24 14.78 -0.12
CA ASP A 7 19.62 14.53 -0.61
C ASP A 7 19.76 13.18 -1.33
N ARG A 8 18.78 12.29 -1.20
CA ARG A 8 18.81 10.93 -1.77
C ARG A 8 18.11 10.78 -3.11
N ILE A 9 17.24 11.71 -3.51
CA ILE A 9 16.49 11.62 -4.77
C ILE A 9 17.37 12.06 -5.94
N GLY A 10 18.23 11.16 -6.41
CA GLY A 10 18.93 11.34 -7.69
C GLY A 10 17.99 11.08 -8.88
N PRO A 11 18.33 11.59 -10.09
CA PRO A 11 17.47 11.49 -11.28
C PRO A 11 17.22 10.07 -11.81
N GLU A 12 17.93 9.07 -11.30
CA GLU A 12 17.84 7.66 -11.75
C GLU A 12 17.05 6.74 -10.80
N LYS A 13 16.50 7.27 -9.71
CA LYS A 13 15.81 6.42 -8.70
C LYS A 13 14.41 6.02 -9.17
N ARG A 14 14.16 4.73 -9.19
CA ARG A 14 12.96 4.09 -9.71
C ARG A 14 11.72 4.54 -8.92
N ARG A 15 10.74 5.06 -9.64
CA ARG A 15 9.49 5.58 -9.10
C ARG A 15 8.44 4.49 -9.14
N ALA A 16 7.74 4.24 -8.04
CA ALA A 16 6.40 3.72 -8.14
C ALA A 16 5.51 4.82 -8.76
N GLY A 17 4.60 4.45 -9.64
CA GLY A 17 3.70 5.40 -10.30
C GLY A 17 2.73 6.06 -9.30
N PRO A 18 1.85 6.95 -9.77
CA PRO A 18 0.88 7.60 -8.90
C PRO A 18 -0.10 6.57 -8.33
N CYS A 19 -0.19 6.48 -7.01
CA CYS A 19 -1.30 5.81 -6.35
C CYS A 19 -2.57 6.65 -6.57
N ARG A 20 -3.70 5.99 -6.83
CA ARG A 20 -4.93 6.69 -7.24
C ARG A 20 -5.82 7.07 -6.06
N SER A 21 -5.70 6.39 -4.93
CA SER A 21 -6.46 6.68 -3.72
C SER A 21 -5.76 6.15 -2.48
N GLY A 22 -5.84 6.90 -1.39
CA GLY A 22 -5.48 6.42 -0.07
C GLY A 22 -6.68 6.66 0.84
N CYS A 23 -7.20 5.60 1.45
CA CYS A 23 -8.24 5.71 2.46
C CYS A 23 -7.63 5.73 3.85
N VAL A 24 -8.11 6.61 4.71
CA VAL A 24 -7.60 6.74 6.08
C VAL A 24 -8.76 6.86 7.05
N GLY A 25 -8.70 6.09 8.12
CA GLY A 25 -9.57 6.38 9.26
C GLY A 25 -9.10 7.66 9.96
N GLY A 26 -9.85 8.76 9.83
CA GLY A 26 -9.55 10.01 10.53
C GLY A 26 -9.20 11.21 9.66
N GLY A 27 -9.16 11.07 8.33
CA GLY A 27 -8.84 12.12 7.37
C GLY A 27 -7.38 12.13 6.94
N VAL A 28 -7.17 12.43 5.65
CA VAL A 28 -5.84 12.42 5.00
C VAL A 28 -4.89 13.44 5.61
N ASP A 29 -5.41 14.57 6.04
CA ASP A 29 -4.68 15.67 6.67
C ASP A 29 -4.21 15.37 8.11
N GLY A 30 -4.67 14.26 8.69
CA GLY A 30 -4.28 13.80 10.02
C GLY A 30 -3.29 12.63 10.03
N ILE A 31 -2.82 12.13 8.87
CA ILE A 31 -1.88 10.99 8.84
C ILE A 31 -0.50 11.47 9.31
N PRO A 32 0.10 10.80 10.32
CA PRO A 32 1.45 11.13 10.74
C PRO A 32 2.49 10.87 9.63
N ASP A 33 3.51 11.72 9.52
CA ASP A 33 4.57 11.59 8.51
C ASP A 33 5.34 10.27 8.65
N ASP A 34 5.52 9.77 9.88
CA ASP A 34 6.17 8.50 10.16
C ASP A 34 5.36 7.26 9.72
N VAL A 35 4.07 7.41 9.41
CA VAL A 35 3.28 6.39 8.72
C VAL A 35 3.61 6.38 7.23
N LEU A 36 3.79 7.56 6.63
CA LEU A 36 3.93 7.76 5.19
C LEU A 36 5.36 7.54 4.68
N CYS A 37 6.36 7.60 5.55
CA CYS A 37 7.77 7.47 5.20
C CYS A 37 8.46 6.38 6.01
N GLY A 38 9.43 5.69 5.39
CA GLY A 38 10.35 4.77 6.05
C GLY A 38 10.42 3.39 5.43
N ARG A 39 10.97 2.44 6.16
CA ARG A 39 11.16 1.06 5.68
C ARG A 39 9.83 0.37 5.41
N VAL A 40 9.77 -0.33 4.28
CA VAL A 40 8.63 -1.11 3.83
C VAL A 40 9.06 -2.49 3.38
N THR A 41 8.24 -3.51 3.67
CA THR A 41 8.39 -4.84 3.09
C THR A 41 7.47 -4.93 1.86
N VAL A 42 8.07 -5.14 0.69
CA VAL A 42 7.32 -5.48 -0.53
C VAL A 42 7.10 -6.98 -0.56
N VAL A 43 5.85 -7.38 -0.72
CA VAL A 43 5.42 -8.78 -0.76
C VAL A 43 5.02 -9.12 -2.19
N ASP A 44 5.49 -10.26 -2.69
CA ASP A 44 5.15 -10.75 -4.03
C ASP A 44 3.86 -11.58 -3.99
N GLY A 45 2.77 -10.97 -4.44
CA GLY A 45 1.45 -11.57 -4.57
C GLY A 45 1.09 -11.97 -6.02
N ARG A 46 2.04 -11.88 -6.95
CA ARG A 46 1.79 -12.17 -8.36
C ARG A 46 1.34 -13.62 -8.59
N GLY A 47 0.36 -13.79 -9.46
CA GLY A 47 -0.19 -15.10 -9.79
C GLY A 47 -1.07 -15.73 -8.70
N ARG A 48 -1.31 -15.03 -7.60
CA ARG A 48 -2.21 -15.50 -6.54
C ARG A 48 -3.66 -15.19 -6.87
N ALA A 49 -4.55 -16.14 -6.56
CA ALA A 49 -6.00 -15.92 -6.63
C ALA A 49 -6.51 -15.13 -5.40
N GLU A 50 -5.84 -15.32 -4.25
CA GLU A 50 -6.12 -14.62 -2.99
C GLU A 50 -4.81 -14.26 -2.28
N LEU A 51 -4.84 -13.18 -1.51
CA LEU A 51 -3.71 -12.70 -0.70
C LEU A 51 -3.85 -13.24 0.72
N GLY A 52 -3.36 -14.46 0.92
CA GLY A 52 -3.48 -15.20 2.18
C GLY A 52 -2.45 -14.80 3.23
N ALA A 53 -2.66 -15.26 4.47
CA ALA A 53 -1.77 -15.00 5.61
C ALA A 53 -0.36 -15.59 5.41
N ASP A 54 -0.20 -16.59 4.54
CA ASP A 54 1.09 -17.18 4.19
C ASP A 54 2.06 -16.20 3.54
N LEU A 55 1.55 -15.16 2.88
CA LEU A 55 2.37 -14.08 2.29
C LEU A 55 3.09 -13.22 3.33
N PHE A 56 2.62 -13.18 4.57
CA PHE A 56 3.07 -12.23 5.59
C PHE A 56 3.96 -12.85 6.67
N GLN A 57 4.50 -14.05 6.44
CA GLN A 57 5.33 -14.77 7.44
C GLN A 57 6.68 -14.08 7.70
N ASN A 58 7.21 -13.30 6.75
CA ASN A 58 8.53 -12.70 6.81
C ASN A 58 8.51 -11.16 6.80
N ILE A 59 7.45 -10.56 7.34
CA ILE A 59 7.37 -9.10 7.44
C ILE A 59 8.40 -8.58 8.45
N LYS A 60 9.20 -7.61 8.01
CA LYS A 60 10.32 -7.05 8.79
C LYS A 60 10.13 -5.58 9.16
N THR A 61 9.07 -4.96 8.64
CA THR A 61 8.85 -3.51 8.75
C THR A 61 7.39 -3.24 9.07
N PRO A 62 7.07 -2.09 9.68
CA PRO A 62 5.68 -1.75 10.01
C PRO A 62 4.83 -1.33 8.80
N ARG A 63 5.43 -1.28 7.61
CA ARG A 63 4.74 -0.96 6.37
C ARG A 63 4.85 -2.13 5.40
N VAL A 64 3.77 -2.41 4.69
CA VAL A 64 3.70 -3.51 3.73
C VAL A 64 3.12 -3.01 2.42
N LEU A 65 3.76 -3.34 1.30
CA LEU A 65 3.18 -3.20 -0.02
C LEU A 65 3.02 -4.57 -0.65
N ILE A 66 1.89 -4.82 -1.29
CA ILE A 66 1.61 -6.07 -2.00
C ILE A 66 1.61 -5.76 -3.50
N ARG A 67 2.48 -6.45 -4.23
CA ARG A 67 2.53 -6.40 -5.68
C ARG A 67 1.85 -7.62 -6.27
N THR A 68 0.78 -7.43 -7.01
CA THR A 68 0.02 -8.51 -7.67
C THR A 68 0.16 -8.49 -9.18
N ASP A 69 0.50 -7.33 -9.76
CA ASP A 69 0.45 -7.04 -11.20
C ASP A 69 -0.93 -7.37 -11.82
N ALA A 70 -2.00 -7.39 -11.01
CA ALA A 70 -3.34 -7.75 -11.46
C ALA A 70 -4.07 -6.57 -12.16
N TRP A 71 -3.56 -5.36 -12.03
CA TRP A 71 -4.12 -4.16 -12.67
C TRP A 71 -3.05 -3.37 -13.41
N LEU A 72 -2.52 -3.94 -14.48
CA LEU A 72 -1.50 -3.31 -15.33
C LEU A 72 -2.11 -2.32 -16.32
N ASP A 73 -3.31 -2.61 -16.85
CA ASP A 73 -4.05 -1.69 -17.73
C ASP A 73 -4.90 -0.72 -16.91
N ASN A 74 -4.33 0.43 -16.64
CA ASN A 74 -5.00 1.50 -15.88
C ASN A 74 -6.11 2.23 -16.63
N THR A 75 -6.37 1.91 -17.89
CA THR A 75 -7.44 2.52 -18.70
C THR A 75 -8.79 1.90 -18.41
N GLN A 76 -8.81 0.66 -17.89
CA GLN A 76 -10.02 -0.08 -17.55
C GLN A 76 -10.00 -0.50 -16.08
N PHE A 77 -11.15 -0.38 -15.42
CA PHE A 77 -11.31 -0.85 -14.05
C PHE A 77 -11.45 -2.37 -14.04
N PRO A 78 -10.62 -3.14 -13.29
CA PRO A 78 -10.72 -4.59 -13.25
C PRO A 78 -11.95 -5.00 -12.42
N MET A 79 -12.79 -5.86 -12.98
CA MET A 79 -13.96 -6.39 -12.27
C MET A 79 -13.59 -7.50 -11.26
N THR A 80 -12.43 -8.13 -11.45
CA THR A 80 -11.89 -9.18 -10.56
C THR A 80 -10.42 -8.96 -10.33
N PHE A 81 -9.99 -9.13 -9.10
CA PHE A 81 -8.59 -9.03 -8.67
C PHE A 81 -8.38 -9.84 -7.39
N PRO A 82 -7.12 -10.22 -7.05
CA PRO A 82 -6.83 -10.93 -5.81
C PRO A 82 -7.27 -10.13 -4.59
N LEU A 83 -8.06 -10.75 -3.71
CA LEU A 83 -8.53 -10.13 -2.49
C LEU A 83 -7.69 -10.56 -1.29
N LEU A 84 -7.48 -9.66 -0.36
CA LEU A 84 -6.90 -9.99 0.93
C LEU A 84 -7.85 -10.93 1.69
N THR A 85 -7.37 -12.05 2.24
CA THR A 85 -8.22 -12.89 3.08
C THR A 85 -8.48 -12.22 4.42
N LEU A 86 -9.59 -12.57 5.09
CA LEU A 86 -9.89 -12.02 6.42
C LEU A 86 -8.82 -12.41 7.46
N ASP A 87 -8.30 -13.64 7.36
CA ASP A 87 -7.21 -14.11 8.23
C ASP A 87 -5.93 -13.29 8.01
N ALA A 88 -5.63 -12.92 6.76
CA ALA A 88 -4.50 -12.05 6.44
C ALA A 88 -4.70 -10.64 7.00
N ALA A 89 -5.91 -10.07 6.88
CA ALA A 89 -6.23 -8.77 7.48
C ALA A 89 -6.03 -8.79 9.00
N HIS A 90 -6.55 -9.81 9.69
CA HIS A 90 -6.33 -9.99 11.12
C HIS A 90 -4.85 -10.24 11.49
N LEU A 91 -4.10 -10.95 10.64
CA LEU A 91 -2.66 -11.13 10.87
C LEU A 91 -1.92 -9.79 10.79
N LEU A 92 -2.19 -8.98 9.79
CA LEU A 92 -1.57 -7.64 9.64
C LEU A 92 -1.83 -6.75 10.85
N THR A 93 -3.05 -6.79 11.42
CA THR A 93 -3.35 -6.06 12.66
C THR A 93 -2.51 -6.56 13.85
N ARG A 94 -2.35 -7.88 14.00
CA ARG A 94 -1.50 -8.47 15.06
C ARG A 94 -0.01 -8.19 14.89
N LEU A 95 0.45 -8.04 13.65
CA LEU A 95 1.84 -7.68 13.36
C LEU A 95 2.16 -6.20 13.62
N GLY A 96 1.16 -5.38 13.96
CA GLY A 96 1.35 -3.96 14.22
C GLY A 96 1.69 -3.15 12.96
N ILE A 97 1.15 -3.57 11.81
CA ILE A 97 1.33 -2.81 10.56
C ILE A 97 0.63 -1.48 10.69
N VAL A 98 1.28 -0.41 10.23
CA VAL A 98 0.74 0.96 10.24
C VAL A 98 0.28 1.41 8.85
N LEU A 99 0.80 0.78 7.78
CA LEU A 99 0.44 1.08 6.41
C LEU A 99 0.42 -0.19 5.57
N LEU A 100 -0.67 -0.38 4.83
CA LEU A 100 -0.82 -1.42 3.81
C LEU A 100 -1.06 -0.77 2.45
N GLY A 101 -0.20 -1.06 1.48
CA GLY A 101 -0.38 -0.66 0.09
C GLY A 101 -0.67 -1.87 -0.81
N VAL A 102 -1.54 -1.69 -1.79
CA VAL A 102 -1.88 -2.71 -2.79
C VAL A 102 -1.97 -2.08 -4.19
N ASP A 103 -1.60 -2.85 -5.22
CA ASP A 103 -1.69 -2.42 -6.61
C ASP A 103 -3.03 -2.80 -7.28
N VAL A 104 -4.00 -3.21 -6.49
CA VAL A 104 -5.38 -3.47 -6.91
C VAL A 104 -6.29 -2.33 -6.44
N PRO A 105 -7.50 -2.19 -7.04
CA PRO A 105 -8.38 -1.07 -6.72
C PRO A 105 -8.87 -1.03 -5.30
N SER A 106 -8.95 -2.17 -4.62
CA SER A 106 -9.46 -2.28 -3.26
C SER A 106 -8.98 -3.56 -2.56
N VAL A 107 -8.94 -3.52 -1.23
CA VAL A 107 -8.74 -4.72 -0.39
C VAL A 107 -10.00 -5.55 -0.28
N ASP A 108 -11.18 -4.96 -0.54
CA ASP A 108 -12.48 -5.64 -0.60
C ASP A 108 -12.96 -5.80 -2.05
N SER A 109 -13.89 -6.71 -2.29
CA SER A 109 -14.47 -6.92 -3.62
C SER A 109 -15.30 -5.71 -4.06
N VAL A 110 -15.43 -5.53 -5.39
CA VAL A 110 -16.21 -4.43 -5.99
C VAL A 110 -17.67 -4.41 -5.52
N ASP A 111 -18.26 -5.59 -5.31
CA ASP A 111 -19.65 -5.74 -4.89
C ASP A 111 -19.84 -5.72 -3.36
N SER A 112 -18.76 -5.55 -2.60
CA SER A 112 -18.84 -5.54 -1.13
C SER A 112 -19.55 -4.28 -0.64
N LYS A 113 -20.64 -4.45 0.10
CA LYS A 113 -21.35 -3.34 0.76
C LYS A 113 -20.84 -3.09 2.18
N ASP A 114 -20.34 -4.14 2.82
CA ASP A 114 -19.97 -4.12 4.24
C ASP A 114 -18.47 -3.85 4.46
N LEU A 115 -17.66 -3.86 3.40
CA LEU A 115 -16.22 -3.58 3.40
C LEU A 115 -15.46 -4.20 4.61
N PRO A 116 -15.58 -5.51 4.85
CA PRO A 116 -15.10 -6.11 6.10
C PRO A 116 -13.59 -5.98 6.29
N ARG A 117 -12.81 -6.01 5.21
CA ARG A 117 -11.34 -5.87 5.29
C ARG A 117 -10.93 -4.45 5.61
N HIS A 118 -11.59 -3.46 4.99
CA HIS A 118 -11.43 -2.05 5.37
C HIS A 118 -11.71 -1.86 6.85
N HIS A 119 -12.84 -2.37 7.36
CA HIS A 119 -13.18 -2.22 8.77
C HIS A 119 -12.14 -2.86 9.70
N ILE A 120 -11.66 -4.07 9.39
CA ILE A 120 -10.63 -4.74 10.21
C ILE A 120 -9.36 -3.89 10.25
N LEU A 121 -8.88 -3.45 9.08
CA LEU A 121 -7.60 -2.74 8.95
C LEU A 121 -7.68 -1.32 9.54
N MET A 122 -8.71 -0.56 9.17
CA MET A 122 -8.87 0.83 9.62
C MET A 122 -9.17 0.94 11.11
N ASN A 123 -9.97 0.01 11.68
CA ASN A 123 -10.21 -0.03 13.12
C ASN A 123 -8.94 -0.35 13.93
N ALA A 124 -7.96 -0.99 13.30
CA ALA A 124 -6.64 -1.21 13.88
C ALA A 124 -5.67 -0.04 13.64
N GLY A 125 -6.10 1.05 13.01
CA GLY A 125 -5.27 2.21 12.69
C GLY A 125 -4.34 2.02 11.50
N ILE A 126 -4.58 1.01 10.65
CA ILE A 126 -3.77 0.78 9.45
C ILE A 126 -4.23 1.73 8.35
N THR A 127 -3.31 2.55 7.86
CA THR A 127 -3.51 3.39 6.67
C THR A 127 -3.51 2.52 5.42
N LEU A 128 -4.51 2.70 4.55
CA LEU A 128 -4.61 1.98 3.28
C LEU A 128 -4.15 2.87 2.12
N CYS A 129 -3.40 2.27 1.19
CA CYS A 129 -2.97 2.89 -0.05
C CYS A 129 -3.29 1.93 -1.20
N GLU A 130 -4.34 2.20 -1.95
CA GLU A 130 -4.88 1.33 -2.99
C GLU A 130 -4.55 1.85 -4.39
N GLY A 131 -4.50 0.96 -5.39
CA GLY A 131 -4.20 1.32 -6.77
C GLY A 131 -2.76 1.81 -6.98
N LEU A 132 -1.78 1.23 -6.27
CA LEU A 132 -0.37 1.47 -6.53
C LEU A 132 0.00 1.01 -7.94
N ASP A 133 0.88 1.75 -8.60
CA ASP A 133 1.39 1.39 -9.92
C ASP A 133 2.86 0.94 -9.83
N PHE A 134 3.09 -0.35 -10.02
CA PHE A 134 4.42 -0.95 -10.07
C PHE A 134 4.96 -1.11 -11.50
N SER A 135 4.28 -0.60 -12.53
CA SER A 135 4.67 -0.79 -13.94
C SER A 135 6.09 -0.30 -14.27
N THR A 136 6.57 0.71 -13.53
CA THR A 136 7.93 1.25 -13.69
C THR A 136 8.96 0.61 -12.76
N SER A 137 8.56 -0.37 -11.95
CA SER A 137 9.41 -1.05 -10.96
C SER A 137 9.61 -2.51 -11.32
N ASN A 138 10.85 -2.99 -11.24
CA ASN A 138 11.16 -4.42 -11.35
C ASN A 138 11.30 -5.11 -9.97
N MET A 139 10.90 -4.42 -8.90
CA MET A 139 11.06 -4.94 -7.53
C MET A 139 10.16 -6.16 -7.31
N GLY A 140 10.78 -7.23 -6.84
CA GLY A 140 10.10 -8.39 -6.28
C GLY A 140 9.94 -8.25 -4.77
N ALA A 141 9.84 -9.38 -4.07
CA ALA A 141 9.83 -9.40 -2.61
C ALA A 141 11.17 -8.86 -2.06
N CYS A 142 11.12 -7.75 -1.34
CA CYS A 142 12.30 -7.07 -0.82
C CYS A 142 11.94 -6.16 0.37
N VAL A 143 12.96 -5.60 1.00
CA VAL A 143 12.82 -4.43 1.89
C VAL A 143 13.32 -3.21 1.15
N ALA A 144 12.54 -2.13 1.17
CA ALA A 144 12.82 -0.89 0.46
C ALA A 144 12.59 0.32 1.38
N ASP A 145 12.99 1.49 0.91
CA ASP A 145 12.56 2.75 1.50
C ASP A 145 11.33 3.27 0.73
N LEU A 146 10.30 3.64 1.48
CA LEU A 146 9.03 4.16 0.98
C LEU A 146 8.83 5.61 1.38
N MET A 147 8.33 6.42 0.44
CA MET A 147 7.75 7.73 0.72
C MET A 147 6.43 7.87 -0.03
N ILE A 148 5.36 8.20 0.68
CA ILE A 148 4.04 8.51 0.13
C ILE A 148 3.71 9.96 0.43
N VAL A 149 3.29 10.70 -0.60
CA VAL A 149 2.89 12.12 -0.45
C VAL A 149 1.45 12.27 -0.92
N PRO A 150 0.48 12.33 0.00
CA PRO A 150 -0.91 12.64 -0.33
C PRO A 150 -1.10 14.12 -0.62
N PHE A 151 -2.14 14.46 -1.40
CA PHE A 151 -2.64 15.82 -1.41
C PHE A 151 -3.25 16.17 -0.05
N ALA A 152 -2.84 17.30 0.52
CA ALA A 152 -3.36 17.78 1.80
C ALA A 152 -4.76 18.40 1.61
N ILE A 153 -5.77 17.54 1.49
CA ILE A 153 -7.17 17.96 1.37
C ILE A 153 -7.81 17.88 2.74
N LYS A 154 -8.11 19.04 3.32
CA LYS A 154 -8.67 19.13 4.66
C LYS A 154 -10.02 18.42 4.76
N GLY A 155 -10.13 17.48 5.70
CA GLY A 155 -11.35 16.74 5.99
C GLY A 155 -11.73 15.70 4.95
N ALA A 156 -10.85 15.39 3.98
CA ALA A 156 -11.06 14.29 3.06
C ALA A 156 -10.69 12.95 3.71
N ASP A 157 -11.47 11.92 3.43
CA ASP A 157 -11.24 10.54 3.85
C ASP A 157 -10.25 9.80 2.93
N ALA A 158 -10.05 10.31 1.70
CA ALA A 158 -9.08 9.80 0.74
C ALA A 158 -8.51 10.93 -0.12
N ALA A 159 -7.28 10.74 -0.62
CA ALA A 159 -6.66 11.65 -1.58
C ALA A 159 -5.76 10.90 -2.56
N PRO A 160 -5.59 11.41 -3.79
CA PRO A 160 -4.52 10.94 -4.66
C PRO A 160 -3.17 11.12 -3.99
N VAL A 161 -2.30 10.13 -4.17
CA VAL A 161 -0.96 10.17 -3.60
C VAL A 161 0.10 9.95 -4.68
N ARG A 162 1.31 10.43 -4.44
CA ARG A 162 2.49 9.99 -5.13
C ARG A 162 3.34 9.13 -4.21
N ALA A 163 3.70 7.92 -4.67
CA ALA A 163 4.58 7.01 -3.95
C ALA A 163 5.93 6.89 -4.64
N TRP A 164 6.99 6.78 -3.85
CA TRP A 164 8.35 6.45 -4.29
C TRP A 164 8.85 5.26 -3.50
N LEU A 165 9.52 4.35 -4.21
CA LEU A 165 10.24 3.24 -3.63
C LEU A 165 11.70 3.33 -4.05
N GLU A 166 12.59 3.14 -3.08
CA GLU A 166 14.03 3.03 -3.29
C GLU A 166 14.50 1.66 -2.81
N ASP A 167 15.10 0.88 -3.73
CA ASP A 167 15.77 -0.37 -3.38
C ASP A 167 17.01 -0.06 -2.54
N ILE A 168 17.16 -0.78 -1.44
CA ILE A 168 18.25 -0.60 -0.46
C ILE A 168 19.19 -1.81 -0.41
N SER A 169 19.01 -2.77 -1.33
CA SER A 169 19.89 -3.93 -1.48
C SER A 169 21.20 -3.60 -2.16
#